data_50909e7c97dbfb9d71604b08e56c7314
#
_entry.id   50909e7c97dbfb9d71604b08e56c7314
#
_cell.length_a   1.000
_cell.length_b   1.000
_cell.length_c   1.000
_cell.angle_alpha   90.00
_cell.angle_beta   90.00
_cell.angle_gamma   90.00
#
_symmetry.space_group_name_H-M   'P 1'
#
loop_
_entity.id
_entity.type
_entity.pdbx_description
1 polymer ?
#
loop_
_entity_poly.entity_id
_entity_poly.type
_entity_poly.pdbx_seq_one_letter_code
_entity_poly.pdbx_strand_id
1 'polypeptide(L)'
;MDDAAPSRRHALLPFAALSASYFAHIGFFNPYLPLWLKSLGLSITTIGLLTAVQSLTRILAPYGWGWLSDHSADRINLLRYCAGAALVCATGLFFQMGLVWLAVVLLCMFIHTSAMMPMSEAALAQWVSSEGTFNTKRYGRIRLWGSIGFLVTVFVAGAWFDHQGMESFPAWAVGSLVALNVSVWWLPKQRDVAHQAQTSP
;
A
#
# COMPACT_ATOMS: atom_id res chain seq x y z
N MET A 1 35.25 -19.44 12.23
CA MET A 1 33.81 -19.72 12.37
C MET A 1 33.12 -18.48 11.86
N ASP A 2 32.81 -18.52 10.55
CA ASP A 2 32.17 -17.37 9.84
C ASP A 2 30.69 -17.32 10.20
N ASP A 3 30.32 -16.50 11.16
CA ASP A 3 28.95 -15.99 11.29
C ASP A 3 28.72 -14.97 10.16
N ALA A 4 28.39 -15.49 8.98
CA ALA A 4 28.02 -14.70 7.84
C ALA A 4 26.76 -13.90 8.22
N ALA A 5 26.92 -12.59 8.44
CA ALA A 5 25.80 -11.65 8.52
C ALA A 5 24.79 -11.97 7.40
N PRO A 6 23.48 -12.09 7.70
CA PRO A 6 22.47 -12.47 6.71
C PRO A 6 22.64 -11.59 5.49
N SER A 7 22.89 -12.21 4.33
CA SER A 7 23.33 -11.50 3.14
C SER A 7 22.35 -10.35 2.88
N ARG A 8 22.86 -9.11 2.74
CA ARG A 8 22.10 -7.85 2.55
C ARG A 8 21.03 -7.92 1.42
N ARG A 9 21.10 -8.96 0.58
CA ARG A 9 20.09 -9.27 -0.43
C ARG A 9 18.75 -9.71 0.18
N HIS A 10 18.77 -10.46 1.29
CA HIS A 10 17.55 -10.90 1.97
C HIS A 10 16.81 -9.77 2.67
N ALA A 11 17.53 -8.72 3.10
CA ALA A 11 16.92 -7.55 3.74
C ALA A 11 16.09 -6.67 2.78
N LEU A 12 16.30 -6.77 1.46
CA LEU A 12 15.55 -6.01 0.45
C LEU A 12 14.27 -6.71 -0.03
N LEU A 13 14.12 -8.01 0.22
CA LEU A 13 12.93 -8.77 -0.17
C LEU A 13 11.63 -8.22 0.45
N PRO A 14 11.58 -7.85 1.75
CA PRO A 14 10.37 -7.26 2.32
C PRO A 14 9.95 -5.96 1.64
N PHE A 15 10.89 -5.12 1.23
CA PHE A 15 10.58 -3.88 0.50
C PHE A 15 10.10 -4.15 -0.92
N ALA A 16 10.64 -5.17 -1.59
CA ALA A 16 10.16 -5.61 -2.89
C ALA A 16 8.73 -6.18 -2.80
N ALA A 17 8.45 -7.00 -1.77
CA ALA A 17 7.12 -7.52 -1.50
C ALA A 17 6.12 -6.41 -1.18
N LEU A 18 6.52 -5.42 -0.37
CA LEU A 18 5.70 -4.25 -0.07
C LEU A 18 5.40 -3.44 -1.34
N SER A 19 6.41 -3.17 -2.16
CA SER A 19 6.22 -2.46 -3.43
C SER A 19 5.27 -3.23 -4.35
N ALA A 20 5.47 -4.54 -4.51
CA ALA A 20 4.63 -5.38 -5.36
C ALA A 20 3.17 -5.41 -4.86
N SER A 21 2.94 -5.66 -3.56
CA SER A 21 1.59 -5.76 -2.99
C SER A 21 0.84 -4.42 -3.00
N TYR A 22 1.53 -3.31 -2.72
CA TYR A 22 0.94 -1.97 -2.77
C TYR A 22 0.49 -1.61 -4.18
N PHE A 23 1.37 -1.80 -5.17
CA PHE A 23 1.03 -1.50 -6.56
C PHE A 23 0.05 -2.52 -7.15
N ALA A 24 0.03 -3.76 -6.67
CA ALA A 24 -1.01 -4.73 -6.99
C ALA A 24 -2.37 -4.25 -6.51
N HIS A 25 -2.48 -3.75 -5.28
CA HIS A 25 -3.72 -3.16 -4.76
C HIS A 25 -4.18 -1.98 -5.64
N ILE A 26 -3.29 -1.05 -5.97
CA ILE A 26 -3.61 0.09 -6.84
C ILE A 26 -4.00 -0.37 -8.25
N GLY A 27 -3.31 -1.38 -8.77
CA GLY A 27 -3.50 -1.92 -10.12
C GLY A 27 -4.90 -2.46 -10.35
N PHE A 28 -5.51 -3.07 -9.34
CA PHE A 28 -6.91 -3.49 -9.48
C PHE A 28 -7.89 -2.42 -8.97
N PHE A 29 -7.62 -1.81 -7.82
CA PHE A 29 -8.59 -0.95 -7.14
C PHE A 29 -8.95 0.29 -7.97
N ASN A 30 -7.96 0.99 -8.52
CA ASN A 30 -8.19 2.25 -9.23
C ASN A 30 -8.99 2.09 -10.51
N PRO A 31 -8.67 1.16 -11.44
CA PRO A 31 -9.43 1.03 -12.68
C PRO A 31 -10.80 0.38 -12.47
N TYR A 32 -10.94 -0.52 -11.48
CA TYR A 32 -12.17 -1.29 -11.31
C TYR A 32 -13.15 -0.69 -10.30
N LEU A 33 -12.71 0.22 -9.41
CA LEU A 33 -13.61 0.92 -8.49
C LEU A 33 -14.78 1.63 -9.20
N PRO A 34 -14.55 2.44 -10.26
CA PRO A 34 -15.66 3.10 -10.96
C PRO A 34 -16.62 2.11 -11.61
N LEU A 35 -16.11 0.98 -12.12
CA LEU A 35 -16.93 -0.07 -12.72
C LEU A 35 -17.78 -0.78 -11.67
N TRP A 36 -17.21 -1.09 -10.52
CA TRP A 36 -17.95 -1.65 -9.39
C TRP A 36 -19.02 -0.69 -8.88
N LEU A 37 -18.71 0.60 -8.69
CA LEU A 37 -19.68 1.61 -8.29
C LEU A 37 -20.84 1.72 -9.31
N LYS A 38 -20.53 1.58 -10.59
CA LYS A 38 -21.55 1.55 -11.65
C LYS A 38 -22.43 0.30 -11.56
N SER A 39 -21.87 -0.86 -11.24
CA SER A 39 -22.64 -2.10 -11.05
C SER A 39 -23.60 -2.03 -9.86
N LEU A 40 -23.29 -1.17 -8.85
CA LEU A 40 -24.22 -0.86 -7.75
C LEU A 40 -25.34 0.11 -8.14
N GLY A 41 -25.44 0.52 -9.42
CA GLY A 41 -26.47 1.43 -9.90
C GLY A 41 -26.22 2.92 -9.63
N LEU A 42 -25.00 3.30 -9.20
CA LEU A 42 -24.70 4.70 -8.93
C LEU A 42 -24.59 5.53 -10.23
N SER A 43 -25.04 6.78 -10.16
CA SER A 43 -24.92 7.72 -11.28
C SER A 43 -23.46 8.08 -11.58
N ILE A 44 -23.17 8.43 -12.84
CA ILE A 44 -21.83 8.86 -13.26
C ILE A 44 -21.34 10.06 -12.41
N THR A 45 -22.23 10.99 -12.06
CA THR A 45 -21.91 12.14 -11.20
C THR A 45 -21.47 11.69 -9.81
N THR A 46 -22.19 10.73 -9.19
CA THR A 46 -21.85 10.20 -7.87
C THR A 46 -20.51 9.45 -7.91
N ILE A 47 -20.26 8.64 -8.94
CA ILE A 47 -19.00 7.96 -9.17
C ILE A 47 -17.86 8.98 -9.31
N GLY A 48 -18.06 10.02 -10.12
CA GLY A 48 -17.10 11.11 -10.30
C GLY A 48 -16.79 11.83 -8.98
N LEU A 49 -17.79 12.09 -8.15
CA LEU A 49 -17.60 12.71 -6.83
C LEU A 49 -16.77 11.81 -5.89
N LEU A 50 -17.10 10.52 -5.79
CA LEU A 50 -16.37 9.58 -4.95
C LEU A 50 -14.90 9.42 -5.40
N THR A 51 -14.65 9.38 -6.72
CA THR A 51 -13.27 9.33 -7.25
C THR A 51 -12.53 10.65 -7.10
N ALA A 52 -13.21 11.79 -7.13
CA ALA A 52 -12.62 13.09 -6.81
C ALA A 52 -12.19 13.18 -5.34
N VAL A 53 -12.99 12.64 -4.40
CA VAL A 53 -12.61 12.50 -2.98
C VAL A 53 -11.34 11.67 -2.84
N GLN A 54 -11.20 10.57 -3.58
CA GLN A 54 -9.96 9.78 -3.60
C GLN A 54 -8.76 10.61 -4.05
N SER A 55 -8.90 11.41 -5.10
CA SER A 55 -7.82 12.26 -5.58
C SER A 55 -7.45 13.34 -4.58
N LEU A 56 -8.43 13.93 -3.90
CA LEU A 56 -8.22 14.94 -2.86
C LEU A 56 -7.49 14.34 -1.64
N THR A 57 -7.88 13.14 -1.20
CA THR A 57 -7.18 12.46 -0.09
C THR A 57 -5.73 12.13 -0.41
N ARG A 58 -5.41 11.81 -1.67
CA ARG A 58 -4.03 11.58 -2.11
C ARG A 58 -3.16 12.84 -2.06
N ILE A 59 -3.75 14.01 -2.12
CA ILE A 59 -3.04 15.29 -2.00
C ILE A 59 -2.92 15.68 -0.52
N LEU A 60 -4.01 15.62 0.24
CA LEU A 60 -4.06 16.18 1.60
C LEU A 60 -3.56 15.21 2.67
N ALA A 61 -3.94 13.95 2.62
CA ALA A 61 -3.64 13.00 3.69
C ALA A 61 -2.13 12.71 3.86
N PRO A 62 -1.28 12.67 2.82
CA PRO A 62 0.16 12.50 2.99
C PRO A 62 0.82 13.58 3.84
N TYR A 63 0.32 14.82 3.81
CA TYR A 63 0.85 15.89 4.67
C TYR A 63 0.59 15.61 6.15
N GLY A 64 -0.62 15.20 6.51
CA GLY A 64 -0.96 14.83 7.89
C GLY A 64 -0.16 13.60 8.35
N TRP A 65 -0.08 12.58 7.52
CA TRP A 65 0.68 11.37 7.83
C TRP A 65 2.19 11.61 7.85
N GLY A 66 2.73 12.47 6.99
CA GLY A 66 4.14 12.90 7.00
C GLY A 66 4.47 13.60 8.30
N TRP A 67 3.67 14.59 8.69
CA TRP A 67 3.84 15.28 9.96
C TRP A 67 3.81 14.30 11.16
N LEU A 68 2.85 13.39 11.20
CA LEU A 68 2.76 12.37 12.25
C LEU A 68 3.96 11.42 12.22
N SER A 69 4.42 11.02 11.04
CA SER A 69 5.60 10.17 10.86
C SER A 69 6.89 10.83 11.34
N ASP A 70 7.04 12.13 11.15
CA ASP A 70 8.23 12.88 11.58
C ASP A 70 8.28 13.09 13.10
N HIS A 71 7.09 13.12 13.74
CA HIS A 71 6.97 13.24 15.21
C HIS A 71 6.88 11.88 15.91
N SER A 72 6.70 10.78 15.17
CA SER A 72 6.66 9.43 15.73
C SER A 72 8.03 8.77 15.65
N ALA A 73 8.46 8.16 16.75
CA ALA A 73 9.75 7.46 16.81
C ALA A 73 9.81 6.19 15.93
N ASP A 74 8.69 5.70 15.41
CA ASP A 74 8.58 4.42 14.69
C ASP A 74 7.67 4.50 13.47
N ARG A 75 8.26 4.91 12.34
CA ARG A 75 7.60 5.01 11.03
C ARG A 75 7.01 3.69 10.56
N ILE A 76 7.65 2.56 10.88
CA ILE A 76 7.18 1.24 10.45
C ILE A 76 5.92 0.84 11.20
N ASN A 77 5.82 1.14 12.49
CA ASN A 77 4.59 0.89 13.23
C ASN A 77 3.43 1.77 12.75
N LEU A 78 3.70 3.01 12.36
CA LEU A 78 2.69 3.86 11.75
C LEU A 78 2.20 3.28 10.41
N LEU A 79 3.11 2.75 9.60
CA LEU A 79 2.79 2.06 8.35
C LEU A 79 1.92 0.81 8.60
N ARG A 80 2.23 0.03 9.64
CA ARG A 80 1.42 -1.13 10.06
C ARG A 80 0.01 -0.72 10.50
N TYR A 81 -0.08 0.36 11.26
CA TYR A 81 -1.36 0.92 11.67
C TYR A 81 -2.20 1.32 10.45
N CYS A 82 -1.64 2.08 9.51
CA CYS A 82 -2.35 2.50 8.30
C CYS A 82 -2.80 1.31 7.45
N ALA A 83 -1.95 0.29 7.29
CA ALA A 83 -2.30 -0.93 6.55
C ALA A 83 -3.44 -1.70 7.23
N GLY A 84 -3.36 -1.87 8.56
CA GLY A 84 -4.40 -2.54 9.34
C GLY A 84 -5.72 -1.79 9.33
N ALA A 85 -5.69 -0.46 9.52
CA ALA A 85 -6.88 0.38 9.46
C ALA A 85 -7.54 0.35 8.08
N ALA A 86 -6.75 0.42 6.99
CA ALA A 86 -7.28 0.29 5.63
C ALA A 86 -7.96 -1.07 5.41
N LEU A 87 -7.36 -2.16 5.92
CA LEU A 87 -7.93 -3.50 5.83
C LEU A 87 -9.27 -3.60 6.59
N VAL A 88 -9.33 -3.06 7.82
CA VAL A 88 -10.57 -3.03 8.60
C VAL A 88 -11.64 -2.22 7.87
N CYS A 89 -11.31 -1.04 7.35
CA CYS A 89 -12.25 -0.24 6.57
C CYS A 89 -12.75 -0.99 5.32
N ALA A 90 -11.87 -1.75 4.63
CA ALA A 90 -12.25 -2.51 3.44
C ALA A 90 -13.31 -3.59 3.72
N THR A 91 -13.36 -4.15 4.92
CA THR A 91 -14.44 -5.08 5.28
C THR A 91 -15.81 -4.41 5.25
N GLY A 92 -15.86 -3.10 5.43
CA GLY A 92 -17.09 -2.30 5.30
C GLY A 92 -17.70 -2.31 3.89
N LEU A 93 -16.93 -2.66 2.85
CA LEU A 93 -17.43 -2.76 1.47
C LEU A 93 -18.41 -3.94 1.27
N PHE A 94 -18.39 -4.93 2.16
CA PHE A 94 -19.36 -6.04 2.12
C PHE A 94 -20.75 -5.63 2.60
N PHE A 95 -20.87 -4.51 3.31
CA PHE A 95 -22.14 -4.04 3.87
C PHE A 95 -22.74 -2.97 2.98
N GLN A 96 -23.87 -3.26 2.35
CA GLN A 96 -24.59 -2.32 1.48
C GLN A 96 -25.58 -1.46 2.29
N MET A 97 -25.05 -0.57 3.14
CA MET A 97 -25.85 0.30 4.00
C MET A 97 -26.15 1.69 3.39
N GLY A 98 -26.07 1.79 2.07
CA GLY A 98 -26.37 3.00 1.31
C GLY A 98 -25.16 3.87 0.98
N LEU A 99 -25.40 4.98 0.25
CA LEU A 99 -24.36 5.83 -0.32
C LEU A 99 -23.45 6.48 0.76
N VAL A 100 -24.03 6.96 1.86
CA VAL A 100 -23.26 7.62 2.93
C VAL A 100 -22.30 6.63 3.57
N TRP A 101 -22.75 5.42 3.86
CA TRP A 101 -21.88 4.36 4.37
C TRP A 101 -20.71 4.09 3.43
N LEU A 102 -21.02 3.88 2.15
CA LEU A 102 -20.01 3.61 1.12
C LEU A 102 -19.00 4.76 1.02
N ALA A 103 -19.45 6.00 1.02
CA ALA A 103 -18.59 7.18 0.99
C ALA A 103 -17.66 7.24 2.21
N VAL A 104 -18.16 6.97 3.42
CA VAL A 104 -17.35 6.96 4.65
C VAL A 104 -16.32 5.84 4.60
N VAL A 105 -16.70 4.63 4.21
CA VAL A 105 -15.79 3.47 4.09
C VAL A 105 -14.67 3.78 3.09
N LEU A 106 -15.02 4.27 1.89
CA LEU A 106 -14.03 4.63 0.87
C LEU A 106 -13.12 5.76 1.34
N LEU A 107 -13.66 6.81 1.97
CA LEU A 107 -12.88 7.93 2.49
C LEU A 107 -11.85 7.43 3.54
N CYS A 108 -12.29 6.62 4.50
CA CYS A 108 -11.41 6.05 5.51
C CYS A 108 -10.31 5.18 4.88
N MET A 109 -10.66 4.32 3.91
CA MET A 109 -9.68 3.54 3.16
C MET A 109 -8.67 4.45 2.44
N PHE A 110 -9.11 5.49 1.75
CA PHE A 110 -8.25 6.40 1.00
C PHE A 110 -7.30 7.18 1.90
N ILE A 111 -7.76 7.66 3.05
CA ILE A 111 -6.93 8.35 4.05
C ILE A 111 -5.76 7.45 4.47
N HIS A 112 -6.02 6.19 4.82
CA HIS A 112 -5.00 5.28 5.33
C HIS A 112 -4.10 4.73 4.21
N THR A 113 -4.64 4.41 3.03
CA THR A 113 -3.84 3.92 1.90
C THR A 113 -2.96 5.00 1.27
N SER A 114 -3.36 6.29 1.32
CA SER A 114 -2.57 7.40 0.79
C SER A 114 -1.24 7.60 1.54
N ALA A 115 -1.18 7.22 2.82
CA ALA A 115 0.03 7.28 3.64
C ALA A 115 1.10 6.26 3.23
N MET A 116 0.68 5.14 2.63
CA MET A 116 1.54 3.97 2.43
C MET A 116 2.70 4.26 1.48
N MET A 117 2.46 4.96 0.38
CA MET A 117 3.48 5.24 -0.63
C MET A 117 4.60 6.14 -0.08
N PRO A 118 4.35 7.36 0.43
CA PRO A 118 5.40 8.24 0.88
C PRO A 118 6.19 7.67 2.07
N MET A 119 5.51 6.97 3.00
CA MET A 119 6.20 6.35 4.13
C MET A 119 7.07 5.15 3.72
N SER A 120 6.60 4.31 2.79
CA SER A 120 7.37 3.17 2.28
C SER A 120 8.59 3.63 1.47
N GLU A 121 8.44 4.66 0.65
CA GLU A 121 9.54 5.26 -0.11
C GLU A 121 10.60 5.87 0.82
N ALA A 122 10.18 6.58 1.86
CA ALA A 122 11.10 7.15 2.83
C ALA A 122 11.86 6.06 3.62
N ALA A 123 11.18 4.98 4.02
CA ALA A 123 11.82 3.84 4.68
C ALA A 123 12.81 3.14 3.74
N LEU A 124 12.45 2.93 2.48
CA LEU A 124 13.33 2.35 1.47
C LEU A 124 14.55 3.22 1.20
N ALA A 125 14.36 4.55 1.07
CA ALA A 125 15.44 5.49 0.85
C ALA A 125 16.47 5.45 1.97
N GLN A 126 16.04 5.39 3.23
CA GLN A 126 16.93 5.24 4.39
C GLN A 126 17.73 3.93 4.30
N TRP A 127 17.10 2.82 3.94
CA TRP A 127 17.77 1.53 3.81
C TRP A 127 18.80 1.48 2.68
N VAL A 128 18.51 2.13 1.57
CA VAL A 128 19.40 2.16 0.39
C VAL A 128 20.56 3.15 0.60
N SER A 129 20.38 4.17 1.46
CA SER A 129 21.38 5.22 1.76
C SER A 129 22.27 4.91 2.97
N SER A 130 22.12 3.76 3.64
CA SER A 130 22.84 3.42 4.89
C SER A 130 24.37 3.33 4.76
N GLU A 131 24.93 3.48 3.55
CA GLU A 131 26.36 3.46 3.25
C GLU A 131 26.90 4.84 2.77
N GLY A 132 26.16 5.92 3.03
CA GLY A 132 26.60 7.29 2.65
C GLY A 132 26.38 7.64 1.18
N THR A 133 26.10 6.67 0.30
CA THR A 133 25.77 6.90 -1.12
C THR A 133 24.46 6.22 -1.48
N PHE A 134 23.56 6.97 -2.15
CA PHE A 134 22.29 6.45 -2.62
C PHE A 134 22.48 5.45 -3.78
N ASN A 135 22.12 4.18 -3.58
CA ASN A 135 22.26 3.15 -4.60
C ASN A 135 21.05 3.08 -5.53
N THR A 136 21.07 3.87 -6.59
CA THR A 136 20.02 3.98 -7.61
C THR A 136 19.62 2.64 -8.23
N LYS A 137 20.59 1.73 -8.45
CA LYS A 137 20.32 0.41 -9.07
C LYS A 137 19.51 -0.50 -8.13
N ARG A 138 19.80 -0.46 -6.83
CA ARG A 138 19.03 -1.21 -5.82
C ARG A 138 17.62 -0.67 -5.70
N TYR A 139 17.48 0.64 -5.61
CA TYR A 139 16.18 1.31 -5.56
C TYR A 139 15.33 0.97 -6.79
N GLY A 140 15.89 1.12 -7.99
CA GLY A 140 15.18 0.81 -9.24
C GLY A 140 14.72 -0.65 -9.34
N ARG A 141 15.54 -1.60 -8.84
CA ARG A 141 15.17 -3.03 -8.84
C ARG A 141 13.99 -3.32 -7.90
N ILE A 142 13.92 -2.68 -6.73
CA ILE A 142 12.80 -2.83 -5.81
C ILE A 142 11.54 -2.22 -6.42
N ARG A 143 11.68 -1.06 -7.04
CA ARG A 143 10.58 -0.34 -7.69
C ARG A 143 9.99 -1.13 -8.87
N LEU A 144 10.81 -1.89 -9.58
CA LEU A 144 10.38 -2.76 -10.68
C LEU A 144 9.34 -3.79 -10.22
N TRP A 145 9.48 -4.35 -9.01
CA TRP A 145 8.48 -5.27 -8.45
C TRP A 145 7.11 -4.63 -8.28
N GLY A 146 7.06 -3.33 -7.99
CA GLY A 146 5.81 -2.57 -7.97
C GLY A 146 5.14 -2.53 -9.35
N SER A 147 5.91 -2.24 -10.40
CA SER A 147 5.38 -2.22 -11.77
C SER A 147 4.87 -3.59 -12.21
N ILE A 148 5.59 -4.66 -11.84
CA ILE A 148 5.15 -6.04 -12.12
C ILE A 148 3.85 -6.35 -11.36
N GLY A 149 3.79 -6.03 -10.06
CA GLY A 149 2.60 -6.23 -9.25
C GLY A 149 1.38 -5.50 -9.81
N PHE A 150 1.54 -4.24 -10.20
CA PHE A 150 0.50 -3.45 -10.86
C PHE A 150 0.00 -4.14 -12.14
N LEU A 151 0.93 -4.43 -13.06
CA LEU A 151 0.60 -4.98 -14.38
C LEU A 151 -0.11 -6.34 -14.27
N VAL A 152 0.45 -7.25 -13.48
CA VAL A 152 -0.14 -8.58 -13.28
C VAL A 152 -1.55 -8.45 -12.69
N THR A 153 -1.73 -7.60 -11.70
CA THR A 153 -3.02 -7.49 -11.03
C THR A 153 -4.08 -6.82 -11.90
N VAL A 154 -3.72 -5.81 -12.71
CA VAL A 154 -4.66 -5.22 -13.69
C VAL A 154 -5.22 -6.29 -14.62
N PHE A 155 -4.35 -7.11 -15.22
CA PHE A 155 -4.79 -8.14 -16.18
C PHE A 155 -5.55 -9.28 -15.52
N VAL A 156 -5.07 -9.78 -14.37
CA VAL A 156 -5.71 -10.89 -13.66
C VAL A 156 -7.08 -10.46 -13.13
N ALA A 157 -7.20 -9.27 -12.53
CA ALA A 157 -8.46 -8.74 -12.06
C ALA A 157 -9.42 -8.45 -13.23
N GLY A 158 -8.91 -7.92 -14.36
CA GLY A 158 -9.72 -7.71 -15.56
C GLY A 158 -10.33 -8.98 -16.08
N ALA A 159 -9.52 -10.02 -16.30
CA ALA A 159 -10.00 -11.32 -16.74
C ALA A 159 -10.99 -11.94 -15.73
N TRP A 160 -10.73 -11.78 -14.43
CA TRP A 160 -11.65 -12.26 -13.40
C TRP A 160 -13.00 -11.56 -13.45
N PHE A 161 -13.01 -10.23 -13.49
CA PHE A 161 -14.26 -9.47 -13.49
C PHE A 161 -15.05 -9.60 -14.80
N ASP A 162 -14.37 -9.88 -15.92
CA ASP A 162 -15.01 -10.16 -17.19
C ASP A 162 -15.82 -11.47 -17.15
N HIS A 163 -15.31 -12.49 -16.45
CA HIS A 163 -15.96 -13.79 -16.31
C HIS A 163 -16.91 -13.90 -15.11
N GLN A 164 -16.58 -13.31 -13.98
CA GLN A 164 -17.31 -13.48 -12.72
C GLN A 164 -18.16 -12.26 -12.31
N GLY A 165 -18.05 -11.15 -13.06
CA GLY A 165 -18.71 -9.89 -12.71
C GLY A 165 -18.08 -9.16 -11.53
N MET A 166 -18.64 -7.99 -11.20
CA MET A 166 -18.10 -7.06 -10.20
C MET A 166 -18.45 -7.40 -8.74
N GLU A 167 -19.27 -8.40 -8.49
CA GLU A 167 -19.73 -8.75 -7.13
C GLU A 167 -18.58 -9.13 -6.20
N SER A 168 -17.51 -9.71 -6.76
CA SER A 168 -16.32 -10.11 -6.01
C SER A 168 -15.34 -8.94 -5.71
N PHE A 169 -15.63 -7.72 -6.15
CA PHE A 169 -14.75 -6.55 -5.92
C PHE A 169 -14.39 -6.33 -4.44
N PRO A 170 -15.34 -6.39 -3.46
CA PRO A 170 -14.98 -6.27 -2.04
C PRO A 170 -14.01 -7.35 -1.56
N ALA A 171 -14.15 -8.59 -2.04
CA ALA A 171 -13.25 -9.68 -1.69
C ALA A 171 -11.83 -9.44 -2.25
N TRP A 172 -11.71 -8.93 -3.47
CA TRP A 172 -10.44 -8.51 -4.07
C TRP A 172 -9.79 -7.35 -3.29
N ALA A 173 -10.60 -6.37 -2.84
CA ALA A 173 -10.12 -5.26 -2.03
C ALA A 173 -9.51 -5.75 -0.70
N VAL A 174 -10.24 -6.60 0.01
CA VAL A 174 -9.76 -7.19 1.26
C VAL A 174 -8.55 -8.10 1.00
N GLY A 175 -8.59 -8.99 0.01
CA GLY A 175 -7.49 -9.90 -0.32
C GLY A 175 -6.18 -9.17 -0.65
N SER A 176 -6.25 -8.11 -1.46
CA SER A 176 -5.08 -7.29 -1.79
C SER A 176 -4.53 -6.52 -0.59
N LEU A 177 -5.40 -6.02 0.31
CA LEU A 177 -4.98 -5.37 1.55
C LEU A 177 -4.44 -6.37 2.58
N VAL A 178 -4.89 -7.62 2.59
CA VAL A 178 -4.26 -8.70 3.39
C VAL A 178 -2.85 -8.93 2.89
N ALA A 179 -2.63 -9.08 1.59
CA ALA A 179 -1.29 -9.25 1.02
C ALA A 179 -0.38 -8.07 1.36
N LEU A 180 -0.91 -6.84 1.30
CA LEU A 180 -0.21 -5.63 1.69
C LEU A 180 0.17 -5.65 3.19
N ASN A 181 -0.77 -6.00 4.07
CA ASN A 181 -0.52 -6.14 5.51
C ASN A 181 0.60 -7.16 5.80
N VAL A 182 0.54 -8.35 5.20
CA VAL A 182 1.59 -9.36 5.35
C VAL A 182 2.95 -8.79 4.97
N SER A 183 3.03 -8.05 3.85
CA SER A 183 4.27 -7.42 3.38
C SER A 183 4.78 -6.35 4.34
N VAL A 184 3.88 -5.54 4.92
CA VAL A 184 4.23 -4.49 5.91
C VAL A 184 4.72 -5.12 7.23
N TRP A 185 4.09 -6.20 7.68
CA TRP A 185 4.53 -6.89 8.89
C TRP A 185 5.87 -7.60 8.72
N TRP A 186 6.23 -7.95 7.50
CA TRP A 186 7.54 -8.53 7.18
C TRP A 186 8.68 -7.51 7.18
N LEU A 187 8.39 -6.19 7.16
CA LEU A 187 9.42 -5.16 7.24
C LEU A 187 10.21 -5.22 8.55
N PRO A 188 11.55 -5.10 8.49
CA PRO A 188 12.39 -5.06 9.68
C PRO A 188 12.09 -3.81 10.51
N LYS A 189 12.14 -3.93 11.84
CA LYS A 189 11.96 -2.79 12.75
C LYS A 189 13.12 -1.79 12.59
N GLN A 190 12.79 -0.50 12.64
CA GLN A 190 13.78 0.59 12.44
C GLN A 190 14.91 0.59 13.50
N ARG A 191 14.66 0.04 14.69
CA ARG A 191 15.68 -0.11 15.76
C ARG A 191 16.83 -1.03 15.36
N ASP A 192 16.58 -2.06 14.56
CA ASP A 192 17.60 -3.02 14.13
C ASP A 192 18.59 -2.38 13.16
N VAL A 193 18.17 -1.35 12.41
CA VAL A 193 19.01 -0.61 11.45
C VAL A 193 20.02 0.31 12.18
N ALA A 194 19.56 1.01 13.21
CA ALA A 194 20.42 1.91 13.99
C ALA A 194 21.49 1.13 14.78
N HIS A 195 21.17 -0.04 15.29
CA HIS A 195 22.10 -0.90 16.02
C HIS A 195 23.16 -1.53 15.10
N GLN A 196 22.78 -1.93 13.88
CA GLN A 196 23.71 -2.47 12.89
C GLN A 196 24.69 -1.41 12.34
N ALA A 197 24.24 -0.15 12.23
CA ALA A 197 25.11 0.97 11.83
C ALA A 197 26.12 1.35 12.91
N GLN A 198 25.84 1.11 14.20
CA GLN A 198 26.72 1.40 15.32
C GLN A 198 27.70 0.26 15.64
N THR A 199 27.44 -0.96 15.19
CA THR A 199 28.27 -2.15 15.44
C THR A 199 29.18 -2.52 14.27
N SER A 200 29.17 -1.76 13.19
CA SER A 200 30.14 -1.90 12.09
C SER A 200 31.40 -1.08 12.43
N PRO A 201 32.56 -1.71 12.72
CA PRO A 201 33.85 -1.03 12.92
C PRO A 201 34.37 -0.38 11.63
#